data_79ff4052f7b5342c2868d4df2878466b
#
_entry.id   79ff4052f7b5342c2868d4df2878466b
#
_cell.length_a   1.000
_cell.length_b   1.000
_cell.length_c   1.000
_cell.angle_alpha   90.00
_cell.angle_beta   90.00
_cell.angle_gamma   90.00
#
_symmetry.space_group_name_H-M   'P 1'
#
loop_
_entity.id
_entity.type
_entity.pdbx_description
1 polymer ?
#
loop_
_entity_poly.entity_id
_entity_poly.type
_entity_poly.pdbx_seq_one_letter_code
_entity_poly.pdbx_strand_id
1 'polypeptide(L)'
;MSGLARDGGLYLPNTWPRFSNLELNEMKNLDYISLAEKIISPFVSKEIRSKLYEMCRQVYSNFNHGDVVPIKKLDTNLYIMELFYGPTFAFKDYAMQFLARVFDYVLKEKKKKILIVGATSGDTGSAALEAFKNNTNVDLFILFPNKKVSSIQQKQMTTIFKKVCQSLAIETDFDGCQSIVKSLFSDLNFKDEVKLSAINSINWVRLIPQVVYYFYGAFKLGAPNKKAVSYTHLTLPTSVI
;
A
#
# COMPACT_ATOMS: atom_id res chain seq x y z
N MET A 1 -4.79 -0.63 12.53
CA MET A 1 -5.23 0.68 11.99
C MET A 1 -4.38 1.85 12.50
N SER A 2 -3.66 1.70 13.59
CA SER A 2 -2.68 2.69 14.06
C SER A 2 -1.39 2.56 13.24
N GLY A 3 -0.80 3.67 12.80
CA GLY A 3 0.49 3.67 12.13
C GLY A 3 1.62 3.50 13.14
N LEU A 4 1.75 4.44 14.08
CA LEU A 4 2.71 4.40 15.18
C LEU A 4 2.03 3.97 16.49
N ALA A 5 2.77 3.26 17.31
CA ALA A 5 2.41 3.01 18.69
C ALA A 5 2.49 4.32 19.53
N ARG A 6 1.92 4.33 20.73
CA ARG A 6 1.92 5.54 21.59
C ARG A 6 3.32 5.95 22.03
N ASP A 7 4.23 5.00 22.13
CA ASP A 7 5.66 5.20 22.46
C ASP A 7 6.52 5.60 21.24
N GLY A 8 5.92 5.76 20.06
CA GLY A 8 6.61 6.04 18.81
C GLY A 8 7.19 4.82 18.09
N GLY A 9 7.05 3.63 18.66
CA GLY A 9 7.49 2.37 18.06
C GLY A 9 6.61 1.90 16.91
N LEU A 10 7.04 0.83 16.24
CA LEU A 10 6.32 0.17 15.16
C LEU A 10 5.61 -1.08 15.67
N TYR A 11 4.40 -1.31 15.18
CA TYR A 11 3.74 -2.60 15.38
C TYR A 11 4.36 -3.66 14.50
N LEU A 12 4.77 -4.78 15.08
CA LEU A 12 5.28 -5.96 14.39
C LEU A 12 4.44 -7.18 14.79
N PRO A 13 4.38 -8.22 13.94
CA PRO A 13 3.76 -9.48 14.32
C PRO A 13 4.52 -10.12 15.49
N ASN A 14 3.80 -10.66 16.48
CA ASN A 14 4.42 -11.42 17.57
C ASN A 14 5.12 -12.68 17.05
N THR A 15 4.57 -13.27 16.01
CA THR A 15 5.12 -14.45 15.34
C THR A 15 5.14 -14.25 13.84
N TRP A 16 6.25 -14.59 13.21
CA TRP A 16 6.36 -14.57 11.75
C TRP A 16 5.83 -15.89 11.20
N PRO A 17 4.85 -15.88 10.30
CA PRO A 17 4.38 -17.10 9.66
C PRO A 17 5.52 -17.74 8.86
N ARG A 18 5.59 -19.05 8.94
CA ARG A 18 6.52 -19.88 8.17
C ARG A 18 5.71 -20.84 7.32
N PHE A 19 6.08 -20.95 6.08
CA PHE A 19 5.48 -21.91 5.14
C PHE A 19 6.45 -23.08 4.94
N SER A 20 5.94 -24.29 5.05
CA SER A 20 6.68 -25.51 4.69
C SER A 20 6.89 -25.56 3.16
N ASN A 21 7.83 -26.42 2.72
CA ASN A 21 8.04 -26.63 1.29
C ASN A 21 6.78 -27.18 0.58
N LEU A 22 5.96 -27.96 1.26
CA LEU A 22 4.67 -28.44 0.72
C LEU A 22 3.72 -27.27 0.47
N GLU A 23 3.51 -26.41 1.48
CA GLU A 23 2.67 -25.22 1.35
C GLU A 23 3.18 -24.27 0.26
N LEU A 24 4.49 -24.04 0.16
CA LEU A 24 5.06 -23.22 -0.89
C LEU A 24 4.81 -23.79 -2.30
N ASN A 25 4.86 -25.11 -2.46
CA ASN A 25 4.55 -25.77 -3.73
C ASN A 25 3.05 -25.70 -4.09
N GLU A 26 2.17 -25.75 -3.09
CA GLU A 26 0.73 -25.52 -3.29
C GLU A 26 0.45 -24.07 -3.69
N MET A 27 1.03 -23.12 -2.96
CA MET A 27 0.88 -21.68 -3.20
C MET A 27 1.37 -21.23 -4.59
N LYS A 28 2.37 -21.88 -5.13
CA LYS A 28 2.93 -21.63 -6.47
C LYS A 28 1.89 -21.73 -7.59
N ASN A 29 0.86 -22.55 -7.42
CA ASN A 29 -0.17 -22.79 -8.41
C ASN A 29 -1.39 -21.86 -8.26
N LEU A 30 -1.41 -21.02 -7.24
CA LEU A 30 -2.49 -20.07 -7.00
C LEU A 30 -2.42 -18.89 -7.97
N ASP A 31 -3.60 -18.37 -8.32
CA ASP A 31 -3.69 -17.03 -8.92
C ASP A 31 -3.29 -15.94 -7.92
N TYR A 32 -3.14 -14.71 -8.40
CA TYR A 32 -2.70 -13.61 -7.55
C TYR A 32 -3.64 -13.32 -6.38
N ILE A 33 -4.95 -13.43 -6.57
CA ILE A 33 -5.99 -13.15 -5.57
C ILE A 33 -5.95 -14.19 -4.46
N SER A 34 -5.94 -15.47 -4.82
CA SER A 34 -5.84 -16.59 -3.88
C SER A 34 -4.51 -16.60 -3.13
N LEU A 35 -3.42 -16.24 -3.82
CA LEU A 35 -2.11 -16.09 -3.18
C LEU A 35 -2.11 -14.93 -2.18
N ALA A 36 -2.74 -13.79 -2.51
CA ALA A 36 -2.86 -12.66 -1.61
C ALA A 36 -3.62 -13.03 -0.34
N GLU A 37 -4.75 -13.73 -0.48
CA GLU A 37 -5.49 -14.25 0.67
C GLU A 37 -4.60 -15.14 1.56
N LYS A 38 -3.91 -16.10 0.97
CA LYS A 38 -3.08 -17.06 1.72
C LYS A 38 -1.95 -16.35 2.49
N ILE A 39 -1.27 -15.39 1.87
CA ILE A 39 -0.15 -14.66 2.48
C ILE A 39 -0.62 -13.66 3.54
N ILE A 40 -1.74 -12.98 3.32
CA ILE A 40 -2.26 -11.96 4.25
C ILE A 40 -2.98 -12.60 5.44
N SER A 41 -3.61 -13.75 5.25
CA SER A 41 -4.44 -14.44 6.25
C SER A 41 -3.82 -14.57 7.64
N PRO A 42 -2.53 -14.92 7.82
CA PRO A 42 -1.92 -15.02 9.15
C PRO A 42 -1.84 -13.71 9.94
N PHE A 43 -1.94 -12.57 9.26
CA PHE A 43 -1.74 -11.24 9.83
C PHE A 43 -3.04 -10.51 10.16
N VAL A 44 -4.18 -11.12 9.92
CA VAL A 44 -5.49 -10.51 10.13
C VAL A 44 -6.32 -11.31 11.13
N SER A 45 -7.27 -10.62 11.79
CA SER A 45 -8.20 -11.27 12.71
C SER A 45 -9.14 -12.24 12.01
N LYS A 46 -9.81 -13.12 12.77
CA LYS A 46 -10.77 -14.10 12.21
C LYS A 46 -11.88 -13.43 11.42
N GLU A 47 -12.36 -12.27 11.89
CA GLU A 47 -13.44 -11.51 11.25
C GLU A 47 -13.01 -11.00 9.87
N ILE A 48 -11.81 -10.42 9.76
CA ILE A 48 -11.27 -9.95 8.48
C ILE A 48 -10.97 -11.14 7.57
N ARG A 49 -10.43 -12.23 8.13
CA ARG A 49 -10.08 -13.44 7.38
C ARG A 49 -11.28 -14.03 6.63
N SER A 50 -12.46 -14.04 7.25
CA SER A 50 -13.68 -14.54 6.61
C SER A 50 -14.13 -13.75 5.38
N LYS A 51 -13.60 -12.53 5.20
CA LYS A 51 -13.89 -11.63 4.06
C LYS A 51 -12.68 -11.37 3.18
N LEU A 52 -11.54 -11.94 3.51
CA LEU A 52 -10.25 -11.57 2.94
C LEU A 52 -10.16 -11.86 1.44
N TYR A 53 -10.60 -13.03 1.00
CA TYR A 53 -10.65 -13.39 -0.42
C TYR A 53 -11.46 -12.35 -1.22
N GLU A 54 -12.66 -12.02 -0.73
CA GLU A 54 -13.52 -11.05 -1.41
C GLU A 54 -12.90 -9.65 -1.44
N MET A 55 -12.23 -9.23 -0.36
CA MET A 55 -11.48 -7.97 -0.34
C MET A 55 -10.36 -7.96 -1.37
N CYS A 56 -9.57 -9.04 -1.45
CA CYS A 56 -8.51 -9.18 -2.45
C CYS A 56 -9.09 -9.19 -3.87
N ARG A 57 -10.19 -9.91 -4.09
CA ARG A 57 -10.87 -9.95 -5.38
C ARG A 57 -11.35 -8.56 -5.81
N GLN A 58 -12.03 -7.82 -4.95
CA GLN A 58 -12.50 -6.46 -5.23
C GLN A 58 -11.37 -5.49 -5.55
N VAL A 59 -10.19 -5.68 -4.96
CA VAL A 59 -9.01 -4.86 -5.22
C VAL A 59 -8.35 -5.24 -6.54
N TYR A 60 -7.93 -6.47 -6.66
CA TYR A 60 -7.00 -6.88 -7.73
C TYR A 60 -7.68 -7.20 -9.06
N SER A 61 -8.99 -7.49 -9.08
CA SER A 61 -9.74 -7.63 -10.33
C SER A 61 -9.91 -6.32 -11.11
N ASN A 62 -9.64 -5.17 -10.48
CA ASN A 62 -9.70 -3.86 -11.13
C ASN A 62 -8.34 -3.38 -11.67
N PHE A 63 -7.31 -4.23 -11.61
CA PHE A 63 -6.02 -3.90 -12.21
C PHE A 63 -6.06 -4.14 -13.72
N ASN A 64 -5.36 -3.29 -14.48
CA ASN A 64 -5.44 -3.24 -15.94
C ASN A 64 -4.63 -4.35 -16.65
N HIS A 65 -4.35 -5.46 -15.97
CA HIS A 65 -3.70 -6.63 -16.55
C HIS A 65 -4.19 -7.92 -15.87
N GLY A 66 -4.43 -8.98 -16.66
CA GLY A 66 -4.97 -10.24 -16.16
C GLY A 66 -4.08 -10.95 -15.13
N ASP A 67 -2.76 -10.83 -15.26
CA ASP A 67 -1.80 -11.37 -14.28
C ASP A 67 -1.67 -10.51 -13.01
N VAL A 68 -2.27 -9.33 -12.96
CA VAL A 68 -2.11 -8.34 -11.89
C VAL A 68 -0.67 -7.83 -11.77
N VAL A 69 0.31 -8.74 -11.81
CA VAL A 69 1.77 -8.46 -11.74
C VAL A 69 2.46 -9.21 -12.88
N PRO A 70 2.46 -8.66 -14.09
CA PRO A 70 3.18 -9.28 -15.21
C PRO A 70 4.69 -9.28 -14.97
N ILE A 71 5.32 -10.37 -15.42
CA ILE A 71 6.77 -10.54 -15.33
C ILE A 71 7.32 -10.69 -16.75
N LYS A 72 8.16 -9.75 -17.16
CA LYS A 72 8.82 -9.76 -18.47
C LYS A 72 10.26 -10.23 -18.36
N LYS A 73 10.60 -11.21 -19.16
CA LYS A 73 11.98 -11.65 -19.30
C LYS A 73 12.75 -10.65 -20.18
N LEU A 74 13.87 -10.15 -19.67
CA LEU A 74 14.79 -9.28 -20.41
C LEU A 74 15.99 -10.05 -20.93
N ASP A 75 16.51 -11.01 -20.15
CA ASP A 75 17.69 -11.81 -20.50
C ASP A 75 17.59 -13.19 -19.83
N THR A 76 18.59 -14.03 -19.99
CA THR A 76 18.62 -15.42 -19.50
C THR A 76 18.23 -15.54 -18.03
N ASN A 77 18.70 -14.65 -17.17
CA ASN A 77 18.43 -14.63 -15.72
C ASN A 77 17.96 -13.25 -15.21
N LEU A 78 17.53 -12.37 -16.10
CA LEU A 78 17.07 -11.04 -15.78
C LEU A 78 15.61 -10.86 -16.15
N TYR A 79 14.79 -10.40 -15.19
CA TYR A 79 13.37 -10.20 -15.36
C TYR A 79 12.93 -8.86 -14.77
N ILE A 80 11.90 -8.27 -15.33
CA ILE A 80 11.22 -7.10 -14.78
C ILE A 80 9.84 -7.54 -14.29
N MET A 81 9.54 -7.18 -13.05
CA MET A 81 8.22 -7.28 -12.46
C MET A 81 7.52 -5.92 -12.61
N GLU A 82 6.47 -5.88 -13.43
CA GLU A 82 5.77 -4.64 -13.76
C GLU A 82 4.71 -4.34 -12.70
N LEU A 83 4.89 -3.29 -11.90
CA LEU A 83 4.02 -2.92 -10.78
C LEU A 83 3.22 -1.64 -11.06
N PHE A 84 2.84 -1.38 -12.30
CA PHE A 84 2.16 -0.14 -12.69
C PHE A 84 0.78 -0.36 -13.36
N TYR A 85 0.17 -1.52 -13.16
CA TYR A 85 -1.17 -1.81 -13.72
C TYR A 85 -2.32 -1.44 -12.79
N GLY A 86 -2.04 -0.85 -11.64
CA GLY A 86 -3.05 -0.30 -10.76
C GLY A 86 -3.63 1.04 -11.24
N PRO A 87 -4.67 1.56 -10.55
CA PRO A 87 -5.43 2.73 -10.99
C PRO A 87 -4.62 4.02 -11.15
N THR A 88 -3.52 4.17 -10.41
CA THR A 88 -2.64 5.36 -10.46
C THR A 88 -1.30 5.10 -11.10
N PHE A 89 -1.12 3.93 -11.69
CA PHE A 89 0.11 3.49 -12.37
C PHE A 89 1.35 3.46 -11.47
N ALA A 90 1.15 3.27 -10.15
CA ALA A 90 2.22 3.17 -9.17
C ALA A 90 2.11 1.87 -8.38
N PHE A 91 3.26 1.28 -7.99
CA PHE A 91 3.27 0.08 -7.15
C PHE A 91 2.53 0.25 -5.82
N LYS A 92 2.34 1.48 -5.40
CA LYS A 92 1.60 1.83 -4.19
C LYS A 92 0.13 1.44 -4.24
N ASP A 93 -0.44 1.29 -5.43
CA ASP A 93 -1.83 0.87 -5.62
C ASP A 93 -2.10 -0.51 -4.99
N TYR A 94 -1.15 -1.45 -5.09
CA TYR A 94 -1.30 -2.80 -4.52
C TYR A 94 -1.61 -2.77 -3.03
N ALA A 95 -0.99 -1.86 -2.32
CA ALA A 95 -1.17 -1.72 -0.88
C ALA A 95 -2.29 -0.75 -0.51
N MET A 96 -2.42 0.37 -1.21
CA MET A 96 -3.40 1.41 -0.86
C MET A 96 -4.83 0.97 -1.14
N GLN A 97 -5.09 0.28 -2.25
CA GLN A 97 -6.42 -0.24 -2.56
C GLN A 97 -6.85 -1.27 -1.50
N PHE A 98 -5.95 -2.15 -1.09
CA PHE A 98 -6.23 -3.12 -0.02
C PHE A 98 -6.44 -2.43 1.35
N LEU A 99 -5.57 -1.50 1.71
CA LEU A 99 -5.68 -0.70 2.94
C LEU A 99 -7.05 -0.02 3.03
N ALA A 100 -7.49 0.64 1.95
CA ALA A 100 -8.77 1.34 1.92
C ALA A 100 -9.96 0.38 2.14
N ARG A 101 -9.90 -0.84 1.59
CA ARG A 101 -10.92 -1.87 1.81
C ARG A 101 -10.98 -2.36 3.25
N VAL A 102 -9.82 -2.61 3.86
CA VAL A 102 -9.75 -3.01 5.27
C VAL A 102 -10.27 -1.89 6.17
N PHE A 103 -9.93 -0.64 5.89
CA PHE A 103 -10.44 0.51 6.64
C PHE A 103 -11.96 0.65 6.50
N ASP A 104 -12.49 0.55 5.28
CA ASP A 104 -13.93 0.63 5.03
C ASP A 104 -14.69 -0.43 5.84
N TYR A 105 -14.23 -1.69 5.77
CA TYR A 105 -14.84 -2.79 6.51
C TYR A 105 -14.80 -2.55 8.03
N VAL A 106 -13.62 -2.30 8.58
CA VAL A 106 -13.44 -2.19 10.05
C VAL A 106 -14.16 -0.96 10.62
N LEU A 107 -14.17 0.16 9.88
CA LEU A 107 -14.82 1.38 10.34
C LEU A 107 -16.35 1.27 10.28
N LYS A 108 -16.89 0.58 9.27
CA LYS A 108 -18.32 0.25 9.20
C LYS A 108 -18.77 -0.62 10.37
N GLU A 109 -18.07 -1.73 10.61
CA GLU A 109 -18.36 -2.64 11.73
C GLU A 109 -18.29 -1.91 13.08
N LYS A 110 -17.30 -1.05 13.27
CA LYS A 110 -17.11 -0.30 14.52
C LYS A 110 -17.96 0.97 14.61
N LYS A 111 -18.70 1.34 13.56
CA LYS A 111 -19.46 2.60 13.46
C LYS A 111 -18.61 3.81 13.83
N LYS A 112 -17.38 3.87 13.30
CA LYS A 112 -16.40 4.93 13.59
C LYS A 112 -16.03 5.67 12.31
N LYS A 113 -15.72 6.96 12.48
CA LYS A 113 -15.02 7.78 11.48
C LYS A 113 -13.62 8.09 11.96
N ILE A 114 -12.71 8.31 11.01
CA ILE A 114 -11.34 8.73 11.28
C ILE A 114 -10.92 9.82 10.29
N LEU A 115 -9.93 10.60 10.72
CA LEU A 115 -9.21 11.53 9.84
C LEU A 115 -7.86 10.92 9.48
N ILE A 116 -7.51 10.96 8.20
CA ILE A 116 -6.18 10.62 7.71
C ILE A 116 -5.54 11.88 7.14
N VAL A 117 -4.35 12.21 7.63
CA VAL A 117 -3.52 13.28 7.06
C VAL A 117 -2.18 12.69 6.64
N GLY A 118 -1.75 12.99 5.45
CA GLY A 118 -0.48 12.51 4.92
C GLY A 118 0.24 13.55 4.08
N ALA A 119 1.57 13.52 4.09
CA ALA A 119 2.41 14.28 3.17
C ALA A 119 2.90 13.36 2.04
N THR A 120 2.99 13.91 0.84
CA THR A 120 3.44 13.16 -0.34
C THR A 120 4.38 13.98 -1.21
N SER A 121 5.28 13.28 -1.88
CA SER A 121 6.07 13.81 -3.00
C SER A 121 5.47 13.41 -4.37
N GLY A 122 4.29 12.75 -4.38
CA GLY A 122 3.60 12.34 -5.61
C GLY A 122 2.79 11.05 -5.47
N ASP A 123 3.35 9.90 -5.83
CA ASP A 123 2.63 8.61 -5.98
C ASP A 123 1.81 8.16 -4.77
N THR A 124 2.32 8.37 -3.55
CA THR A 124 1.61 7.95 -2.35
C THR A 124 0.30 8.71 -2.19
N GLY A 125 0.30 10.00 -2.48
CA GLY A 125 -0.89 10.83 -2.41
C GLY A 125 -1.91 10.45 -3.47
N SER A 126 -1.48 10.28 -4.71
CA SER A 126 -2.35 9.85 -5.81
C SER A 126 -3.00 8.50 -5.51
N ALA A 127 -2.22 7.50 -5.09
CA ALA A 127 -2.72 6.18 -4.74
C ALA A 127 -3.69 6.21 -3.54
N ALA A 128 -3.43 7.05 -2.54
CA ALA A 128 -4.30 7.19 -1.39
C ALA A 128 -5.64 7.84 -1.75
N LEU A 129 -5.60 8.97 -2.45
CA LEU A 129 -6.82 9.66 -2.87
C LEU A 129 -7.70 8.76 -3.74
N GLU A 130 -7.10 8.05 -4.69
CA GLU A 130 -7.82 7.09 -5.54
C GLU A 130 -8.44 5.96 -4.73
N ALA A 131 -7.69 5.38 -3.79
CA ALA A 131 -8.15 4.25 -3.00
C ALA A 131 -9.30 4.62 -2.04
N PHE A 132 -9.24 5.81 -1.45
CA PHE A 132 -10.20 6.25 -0.42
C PHE A 132 -11.35 7.10 -0.96
N LYS A 133 -11.38 7.47 -2.26
CA LYS A 133 -12.37 8.41 -2.84
C LYS A 133 -13.83 8.05 -2.61
N ASN A 134 -14.14 6.78 -2.38
CA ASN A 134 -15.50 6.29 -2.13
C ASN A 134 -15.72 5.82 -0.69
N ASN A 135 -14.74 6.02 0.21
CA ASN A 135 -14.85 5.61 1.60
C ASN A 135 -15.60 6.70 2.41
N THR A 136 -16.74 6.34 2.98
CA THR A 136 -17.60 7.31 3.72
C THR A 136 -17.19 7.51 5.18
N ASN A 137 -16.32 6.66 5.70
CA ASN A 137 -15.89 6.67 7.11
C ASN A 137 -14.46 7.19 7.30
N VAL A 138 -13.85 7.71 6.25
CA VAL A 138 -12.50 8.30 6.27
C VAL A 138 -12.57 9.67 5.63
N ASP A 139 -12.16 10.68 6.36
CA ASP A 139 -11.78 11.97 5.78
C ASP A 139 -10.28 11.94 5.51
N LEU A 140 -9.87 12.21 4.28
CA LEU A 140 -8.49 12.13 3.81
C LEU A 140 -7.99 13.48 3.32
N PHE A 141 -6.89 13.96 3.92
CA PHE A 141 -6.17 15.15 3.47
C PHE A 141 -4.73 14.78 3.10
N ILE A 142 -4.35 15.10 1.88
CA ILE A 142 -3.00 14.89 1.36
C ILE A 142 -2.33 16.23 1.13
N LEU A 143 -1.25 16.49 1.86
CA LEU A 143 -0.40 17.66 1.70
C LEU A 143 0.70 17.37 0.68
N PHE A 144 0.90 18.26 -0.28
CA PHE A 144 1.97 18.15 -1.24
C PHE A 144 2.64 19.52 -1.50
N PRO A 145 3.94 19.56 -1.80
CA PRO A 145 4.63 20.83 -2.05
C PRO A 145 4.19 21.41 -3.39
N ASN A 146 3.74 22.68 -3.35
CA ASN A 146 3.27 23.39 -4.53
C ASN A 146 4.37 23.46 -5.58
N LYS A 147 4.04 23.13 -6.84
CA LYS A 147 4.96 23.14 -8.00
C LYS A 147 6.21 22.24 -7.86
N LYS A 148 6.29 21.36 -6.85
CA LYS A 148 7.43 20.46 -6.62
C LYS A 148 7.07 18.98 -6.77
N VAL A 149 5.93 18.66 -7.36
CA VAL A 149 5.50 17.34 -7.82
C VAL A 149 5.36 17.35 -9.35
N SER A 150 5.43 16.19 -9.99
CA SER A 150 5.24 16.15 -11.45
C SER A 150 3.81 16.60 -11.83
N SER A 151 3.65 17.18 -13.02
CA SER A 151 2.36 17.64 -13.50
C SER A 151 1.31 16.52 -13.58
N ILE A 152 1.74 15.30 -13.89
CA ILE A 152 0.87 14.12 -13.93
C ILE A 152 0.39 13.76 -12.53
N GLN A 153 1.29 13.66 -11.56
CA GLN A 153 0.94 13.36 -10.17
C GLN A 153 0.06 14.44 -9.55
N GLN A 154 0.34 15.71 -9.84
CA GLN A 154 -0.53 16.81 -9.40
C GLN A 154 -1.94 16.66 -9.97
N LYS A 155 -2.08 16.39 -11.28
CA LYS A 155 -3.38 16.14 -11.90
C LYS A 155 -4.10 14.95 -11.28
N GLN A 156 -3.41 13.83 -11.06
CA GLN A 156 -4.00 12.66 -10.38
C GLN A 156 -4.56 13.00 -9.00
N MET A 157 -3.87 13.86 -8.23
CA MET A 157 -4.33 14.27 -6.90
C MET A 157 -5.47 15.30 -6.95
N THR A 158 -5.40 16.28 -7.85
CA THR A 158 -6.33 17.41 -7.88
C THR A 158 -7.61 17.14 -8.67
N THR A 159 -7.67 16.11 -9.50
CA THR A 159 -8.89 15.71 -10.22
C THR A 159 -9.84 14.85 -9.37
N ILE A 160 -9.35 14.25 -8.29
CA ILE A 160 -10.19 13.56 -7.31
C ILE A 160 -10.74 14.58 -6.33
N PHE A 161 -11.86 15.20 -6.71
CA PHE A 161 -12.53 16.17 -5.84
C PHE A 161 -13.74 15.52 -5.18
N LYS A 162 -13.58 15.10 -3.93
CA LYS A 162 -14.65 14.58 -3.07
C LYS A 162 -14.62 15.32 -1.73
N LYS A 163 -15.78 15.54 -1.14
CA LYS A 163 -15.88 16.21 0.17
C LYS A 163 -14.99 15.54 1.25
N VAL A 164 -14.84 14.23 1.15
CA VAL A 164 -14.09 13.41 2.11
C VAL A 164 -12.62 13.17 1.72
N CYS A 165 -12.22 13.51 0.48
CA CYS A 165 -10.86 13.30 -0.01
C CYS A 165 -10.36 14.58 -0.68
N GLN A 166 -9.37 15.24 -0.09
CA GLN A 166 -8.84 16.50 -0.57
C GLN A 166 -7.32 16.48 -0.62
N SER A 167 -6.76 17.15 -1.60
CA SER A 167 -5.34 17.45 -1.71
C SER A 167 -5.10 18.94 -1.50
N LEU A 168 -4.06 19.27 -0.73
CA LEU A 168 -3.70 20.63 -0.37
C LEU A 168 -2.27 20.92 -0.85
N ALA A 169 -2.13 21.89 -1.75
CA ALA A 169 -0.83 22.41 -2.17
C ALA A 169 -0.30 23.37 -1.11
N ILE A 170 0.88 23.12 -0.60
CA ILE A 170 1.53 23.91 0.46
C ILE A 170 2.76 24.62 -0.12
N GLU A 171 2.93 25.88 0.19
CA GLU A 171 4.08 26.69 -0.24
C GLU A 171 5.35 26.33 0.58
N THR A 172 5.82 25.11 0.40
CA THR A 172 7.04 24.58 1.05
C THR A 172 7.63 23.46 0.21
N ASP A 173 8.59 22.72 0.74
CA ASP A 173 9.08 21.46 0.20
C ASP A 173 8.39 20.25 0.84
N PHE A 174 8.83 19.06 0.47
CA PHE A 174 8.29 17.81 1.01
C PHE A 174 8.55 17.67 2.52
N ASP A 175 9.71 18.12 3.00
CA ASP A 175 10.07 18.05 4.42
C ASP A 175 9.21 19.02 5.24
N GLY A 176 8.88 20.19 4.70
CA GLY A 176 7.93 21.11 5.30
C GLY A 176 6.52 20.50 5.40
N CYS A 177 6.03 19.85 4.34
CA CYS A 177 4.77 19.11 4.41
C CYS A 177 4.79 17.99 5.47
N GLN A 178 5.90 17.24 5.57
CA GLN A 178 6.07 16.21 6.60
C GLN A 178 6.10 16.81 8.01
N SER A 179 6.73 17.97 8.19
CA SER A 179 6.81 18.65 9.49
C SER A 179 5.41 19.05 9.97
N ILE A 180 4.56 19.57 9.09
CA ILE A 180 3.16 19.85 9.42
C ILE A 180 2.45 18.57 9.90
N VAL A 181 2.56 17.48 9.15
CA VAL A 181 1.95 16.20 9.54
C VAL A 181 2.47 15.71 10.88
N LYS A 182 3.79 15.78 11.13
CA LYS A 182 4.40 15.39 12.41
C LYS A 182 3.86 16.24 13.57
N SER A 183 3.70 17.55 13.38
CA SER A 183 3.13 18.45 14.39
C SER A 183 1.70 18.05 14.77
N LEU A 184 0.86 17.73 13.77
CA LEU A 184 -0.51 17.24 14.02
C LEU A 184 -0.52 15.92 14.81
N PHE A 185 0.41 15.01 14.53
CA PHE A 185 0.52 13.74 15.25
C PHE A 185 1.10 13.90 16.67
N SER A 186 1.86 14.95 16.93
CA SER A 186 2.43 15.27 18.24
C SER A 186 1.41 15.92 19.18
N ASP A 187 0.38 16.55 18.65
CA ASP A 187 -0.74 17.05 19.42
C ASP A 187 -1.69 15.90 19.76
N LEU A 188 -1.52 15.35 20.97
CA LEU A 188 -2.29 14.18 21.41
C LEU A 188 -3.77 14.50 21.57
N ASN A 189 -4.13 15.72 21.98
CA ASN A 189 -5.53 16.13 22.15
C ASN A 189 -6.22 16.17 20.78
N PHE A 190 -5.63 16.86 19.81
CA PHE A 190 -6.12 16.88 18.44
C PHE A 190 -6.20 15.49 17.84
N LYS A 191 -5.14 14.69 17.99
CA LYS A 191 -5.08 13.31 17.47
C LYS A 191 -6.22 12.45 18.00
N ASP A 192 -6.54 12.52 19.27
CA ASP A 192 -7.60 11.73 19.91
C ASP A 192 -9.00 12.26 19.54
N GLU A 193 -9.19 13.57 19.46
CA GLU A 193 -10.45 14.21 19.07
C GLU A 193 -10.88 13.80 17.67
N VAL A 194 -10.00 13.97 16.68
CA VAL A 194 -10.30 13.67 15.27
C VAL A 194 -10.02 12.21 14.89
N LYS A 195 -9.53 11.40 15.82
CA LYS A 195 -9.08 10.01 15.59
C LYS A 195 -8.09 9.92 14.44
N LEU A 196 -7.05 10.75 14.53
CA LEU A 196 -6.03 10.88 13.48
C LEU A 196 -5.31 9.56 13.24
N SER A 197 -5.25 9.16 11.97
CA SER A 197 -4.58 7.95 11.50
C SER A 197 -3.61 8.26 10.36
N ALA A 198 -2.72 7.32 10.08
CA ALA A 198 -1.70 7.45 9.06
C ALA A 198 -1.79 6.34 8.01
N ILE A 199 -1.42 6.70 6.79
CA ILE A 199 -1.30 5.77 5.65
C ILE A 199 0.13 5.60 5.15
N ASN A 200 1.11 6.00 5.95
CA ASN A 200 2.51 5.90 5.58
C ASN A 200 3.01 4.44 5.55
N SER A 201 4.27 4.26 5.12
CA SER A 201 4.89 2.93 4.96
C SER A 201 5.14 2.17 6.27
N ILE A 202 4.88 2.78 7.42
CA ILE A 202 4.95 2.12 8.73
C ILE A 202 3.66 1.39 9.12
N ASN A 203 2.57 1.57 8.40
CA ASN A 203 1.31 0.86 8.65
C ASN A 203 1.42 -0.58 8.13
N TRP A 204 1.28 -1.55 9.04
CA TRP A 204 1.41 -2.96 8.71
C TRP A 204 0.44 -3.44 7.62
N VAL A 205 -0.81 -2.94 7.63
CA VAL A 205 -1.81 -3.27 6.61
C VAL A 205 -1.39 -2.76 5.23
N ARG A 206 -0.50 -1.76 5.17
CA ARG A 206 0.10 -1.29 3.92
C ARG A 206 1.32 -2.11 3.50
N LEU A 207 2.06 -2.69 4.45
CA LEU A 207 3.27 -3.46 4.14
C LEU A 207 2.94 -4.86 3.60
N ILE A 208 2.01 -5.56 4.25
CA ILE A 208 1.71 -6.96 3.94
C ILE A 208 1.27 -7.20 2.48
N PRO A 209 0.41 -6.39 1.85
CA PRO A 209 0.05 -6.61 0.45
C PRO A 209 1.24 -6.51 -0.51
N GLN A 210 2.30 -5.80 -0.12
CA GLN A 210 3.51 -5.72 -0.93
C GLN A 210 4.34 -7.01 -0.88
N VAL A 211 4.23 -7.80 0.19
CA VAL A 211 4.88 -9.11 0.27
C VAL A 211 4.33 -10.07 -0.79
N VAL A 212 3.06 -9.93 -1.14
CA VAL A 212 2.38 -10.82 -2.10
C VAL A 212 3.08 -10.84 -3.46
N TYR A 213 3.39 -9.68 -4.03
CA TYR A 213 4.01 -9.64 -5.36
C TYR A 213 5.45 -10.17 -5.35
N TYR A 214 6.15 -10.14 -4.23
CA TYR A 214 7.46 -10.80 -4.13
C TYR A 214 7.32 -12.32 -4.16
N PHE A 215 6.36 -12.90 -3.41
CA PHE A 215 6.05 -14.33 -3.50
C PHE A 215 5.61 -14.72 -4.90
N TYR A 216 4.69 -13.96 -5.49
CA TYR A 216 4.21 -14.21 -6.84
C TYR A 216 5.34 -14.23 -7.87
N GLY A 217 6.19 -13.20 -7.83
CA GLY A 217 7.36 -13.11 -8.70
C GLY A 217 8.34 -14.28 -8.50
N ALA A 218 8.66 -14.61 -7.25
CA ALA A 218 9.54 -15.74 -6.95
C ALA A 218 8.97 -17.07 -7.48
N PHE A 219 7.69 -17.32 -7.30
CA PHE A 219 7.03 -18.54 -7.80
C PHE A 219 7.02 -18.62 -9.31
N LYS A 220 6.75 -17.52 -10.02
CA LYS A 220 6.83 -17.46 -11.49
C LYS A 220 8.24 -17.73 -12.02
N LEU A 221 9.27 -17.45 -11.23
CA LEU A 221 10.68 -17.71 -11.55
C LEU A 221 11.20 -19.07 -11.07
N GLY A 222 10.34 -19.89 -10.44
CA GLY A 222 10.64 -21.29 -10.11
C GLY A 222 10.92 -21.57 -8.63
N ALA A 223 10.71 -20.60 -7.73
CA ALA A 223 10.76 -20.88 -6.30
C ALA A 223 9.67 -21.92 -5.90
N PRO A 224 9.87 -22.73 -4.84
CA PRO A 224 11.06 -22.76 -3.96
C PRO A 224 12.27 -23.51 -4.55
N ASN A 225 12.13 -24.16 -5.72
CA ASN A 225 13.17 -25.00 -6.31
C ASN A 225 14.33 -24.21 -6.92
N LYS A 226 14.11 -22.92 -7.21
CA LYS A 226 15.14 -21.99 -7.70
C LYS A 226 15.23 -20.78 -6.78
N LYS A 227 16.45 -20.26 -6.60
CA LYS A 227 16.65 -18.98 -5.92
C LYS A 227 16.28 -17.84 -6.84
N ALA A 228 15.48 -16.90 -6.33
CA ALA A 228 15.21 -15.62 -6.97
C ALA A 228 15.70 -14.49 -6.05
N VAL A 229 16.28 -13.45 -6.64
CA VAL A 229 16.69 -12.24 -5.91
C VAL A 229 15.92 -11.08 -6.51
N SER A 230 15.27 -10.31 -5.64
CA SER A 230 14.50 -9.13 -6.04
C SER A 230 15.25 -7.86 -5.64
N TYR A 231 15.35 -6.94 -6.59
CA TYR A 231 15.88 -5.60 -6.39
C TYR A 231 14.78 -4.58 -6.63
N THR A 232 14.56 -3.68 -5.70
CA THR A 232 13.59 -2.59 -5.85
C THR A 232 14.20 -1.32 -6.42
N HIS A 233 15.54 -1.20 -6.37
CA HIS A 233 16.31 -0.13 -6.98
C HIS A 233 17.52 -0.72 -7.69
N LEU A 234 17.54 -0.61 -9.01
CA LEU A 234 18.76 -0.76 -9.79
C LEU A 234 19.49 0.58 -9.72
N THR A 235 20.40 0.74 -8.78
CA THR A 235 21.49 1.67 -8.97
C THR A 235 22.42 1.01 -9.97
N LEU A 236 22.40 1.46 -11.22
CA LEU A 236 23.50 1.17 -12.13
C LEU A 236 24.79 1.62 -11.42
N PRO A 237 25.81 0.76 -11.32
CA PRO A 237 27.09 1.21 -10.77
C PRO A 237 27.57 2.37 -11.63
N THR A 238 27.58 3.56 -11.07
CA THR A 238 28.13 4.78 -11.69
C THR A 238 29.65 4.79 -11.65
N SER A 239 30.27 3.66 -11.41
CA SER A 239 31.72 3.53 -11.37
C SER A 239 32.18 2.51 -12.38
N VAL A 240 32.18 2.92 -13.61
CA VAL A 240 33.22 2.47 -14.58
C VAL A 240 33.43 3.64 -15.53
N ILE A 241 34.17 4.57 -15.09
CA ILE A 241 35.03 5.39 -15.96
C ILE A 241 36.41 5.30 -15.39
#